data_1085eb9ade311dc4512e34ef71431d63
#
_entry.id   1085eb9ade311dc4512e34ef71431d63
#
_cell.length_a   1.000
_cell.length_b   1.000
_cell.length_c   1.000
_cell.angle_alpha   90.00
_cell.angle_beta   90.00
_cell.angle_gamma   90.00
#
_symmetry.space_group_name_H-M   'P 1'
#
loop_
_entity.id
_entity.type
_entity.pdbx_description
1 polymer ?
#
loop_
_entity_poly.entity_id
_entity_poly.type
_entity_poly.pdbx_seq_one_letter_code
_entity_poly.pdbx_strand_id
1 'polypeptide(L)'
;MMQVYQLTDKVDIDAVKELCKEGIFLTGLIRLAPEFQTYGPLVVEKLSKKFGMNEGALFFVDPGLVCLCLSESSGYSPSTIRREVAIELKDIHCQLNFRHTSPELLETISNELAKDASERAALFRERAERSQKRYMVVDDDMFIRQVMNTHLADHGEVQEFSDGLKAAESYAEVNPDVVYLDIHIHGIDGLEVMKRIQELDLDAKIVILSSDTSTSKVMLAQNSGACTFLKKPATPERISETIKLAYFDI
;
A
#
# COMPACT_ATOMS: atom_id res chain seq x y z
N MET A 1 -24.91 -3.78 -6.74
CA MET A 1 -24.56 -5.18 -6.37
C MET A 1 -23.17 -5.45 -6.91
N MET A 2 -22.27 -6.00 -6.11
CA MET A 2 -20.89 -6.26 -6.50
C MET A 2 -20.81 -7.19 -7.72
N GLN A 3 -20.09 -6.79 -8.74
CA GLN A 3 -19.79 -7.63 -9.90
C GLN A 3 -18.47 -8.34 -9.66
N VAL A 4 -18.40 -9.64 -9.90
CA VAL A 4 -17.20 -10.44 -9.79
C VAL A 4 -16.69 -10.75 -11.19
N TYR A 5 -15.52 -10.24 -11.51
CA TYR A 5 -14.85 -10.52 -12.78
C TYR A 5 -13.76 -11.57 -12.56
N GLN A 6 -13.94 -12.73 -13.17
CA GLN A 6 -12.88 -13.72 -13.25
C GLN A 6 -12.04 -13.40 -14.50
N LEU A 7 -10.82 -12.98 -14.28
CA LEU A 7 -9.92 -12.61 -15.36
C LEU A 7 -9.07 -13.81 -15.71
N THR A 8 -9.38 -14.40 -16.85
CA THR A 8 -8.68 -15.58 -17.34
C THR A 8 -7.30 -15.26 -17.94
N ASP A 9 -7.05 -14.03 -18.45
CA ASP A 9 -5.74 -13.68 -19.03
C ASP A 9 -5.39 -12.16 -19.06
N LYS A 10 -6.35 -11.26 -18.88
CA LYS A 10 -6.08 -9.81 -18.81
C LYS A 10 -7.15 -9.14 -17.94
N VAL A 11 -6.73 -8.28 -17.02
CA VAL A 11 -7.65 -7.35 -16.36
C VAL A 11 -8.24 -6.46 -17.45
N ASP A 12 -9.55 -6.48 -17.62
CA ASP A 12 -10.23 -5.50 -18.45
C ASP A 12 -10.22 -4.16 -17.69
N ILE A 13 -9.11 -3.44 -17.87
CA ILE A 13 -8.88 -2.14 -17.27
C ILE A 13 -9.91 -1.13 -17.77
N ASP A 14 -10.42 -1.32 -18.98
CA ASP A 14 -11.46 -0.46 -19.50
C ASP A 14 -12.78 -0.68 -18.75
N ALA A 15 -13.05 -1.89 -18.28
CA ALA A 15 -14.17 -2.16 -17.37
C ALA A 15 -13.96 -1.47 -16.00
N VAL A 16 -12.74 -1.48 -15.46
CA VAL A 16 -12.41 -0.74 -14.21
C VAL A 16 -12.57 0.77 -14.43
N LYS A 17 -12.05 1.29 -15.54
CA LYS A 17 -12.20 2.71 -15.91
C LYS A 17 -13.66 3.10 -16.10
N GLU A 18 -14.47 2.23 -16.70
CA GLU A 18 -15.89 2.47 -16.92
C GLU A 18 -16.64 2.54 -15.59
N LEU A 19 -16.36 1.61 -14.66
CA LEU A 19 -16.92 1.64 -13.31
C LEU A 19 -16.50 2.90 -12.54
N CYS A 20 -15.28 3.40 -12.76
CA CYS A 20 -14.77 4.58 -12.09
C CYS A 20 -15.27 5.90 -12.71
N LYS A 21 -15.87 5.89 -13.91
CA LYS A 21 -16.48 7.09 -14.52
C LYS A 21 -17.74 7.56 -13.80
N GLU A 22 -18.43 6.67 -13.10
CA GLU A 22 -19.70 6.94 -12.42
C GLU A 22 -19.55 7.40 -10.96
N GLY A 23 -18.33 7.51 -10.43
CA GLY A 23 -18.11 7.97 -9.04
C GLY A 23 -16.68 7.79 -8.54
N ILE A 24 -16.41 8.29 -7.35
CA ILE A 24 -15.16 8.06 -6.66
C ILE A 24 -15.20 6.66 -6.04
N PHE A 25 -14.19 5.87 -6.29
CA PHE A 25 -14.07 4.50 -5.82
C PHE A 25 -12.92 4.35 -4.83
N LEU A 26 -13.05 3.42 -3.93
CA LEU A 26 -11.97 2.86 -3.15
C LEU A 26 -11.38 1.67 -3.90
N THR A 27 -10.08 1.71 -4.17
CA THR A 27 -9.36 0.59 -4.78
C THR A 27 -8.47 -0.07 -3.73
N GLY A 28 -8.60 -1.37 -3.59
CA GLY A 28 -7.77 -2.21 -2.75
C GLY A 28 -7.04 -3.26 -3.56
N LEU A 29 -5.73 -3.34 -3.38
CA LEU A 29 -4.90 -4.43 -3.85
C LEU A 29 -4.62 -5.39 -2.69
N ILE A 30 -4.90 -6.66 -2.91
CA ILE A 30 -4.74 -7.73 -1.93
C ILE A 30 -3.74 -8.71 -2.53
N ARG A 31 -2.49 -8.64 -2.10
CA ARG A 31 -1.43 -9.53 -2.55
C ARG A 31 -1.24 -10.67 -1.56
N LEU A 32 -1.42 -11.89 -2.03
CA LEU A 32 -1.27 -13.10 -1.22
C LEU A 32 0.20 -13.47 -1.08
N ALA A 33 0.59 -13.90 0.11
CA ALA A 33 1.92 -14.45 0.34
C ALA A 33 2.17 -15.68 -0.57
N PRO A 34 3.42 -15.99 -0.92
CA PRO A 34 3.73 -17.05 -1.90
C PRO A 34 3.06 -18.40 -1.59
N GLU A 35 2.99 -18.77 -0.32
CA GLU A 35 2.37 -20.01 0.16
C GLU A 35 0.84 -20.00 0.08
N PHE A 36 0.21 -18.83 -0.05
CA PHE A 36 -1.24 -18.64 -0.14
C PHE A 36 -1.75 -18.30 -1.54
N GLN A 37 -0.93 -18.32 -2.58
CA GLN A 37 -1.34 -17.94 -3.93
C GLN A 37 -2.50 -18.78 -4.48
N THR A 38 -2.62 -20.04 -4.08
CA THR A 38 -3.75 -20.89 -4.47
C THR A 38 -5.09 -20.51 -3.81
N TYR A 39 -5.07 -19.63 -2.80
CA TYR A 39 -6.25 -19.18 -2.07
C TYR A 39 -6.98 -18.00 -2.74
N GLY A 40 -6.50 -17.48 -3.86
CA GLY A 40 -7.15 -16.37 -4.58
C GLY A 40 -8.65 -16.57 -4.80
N PRO A 41 -9.14 -17.71 -5.30
CA PRO A 41 -10.57 -17.96 -5.43
C PRO A 41 -11.34 -17.93 -4.11
N LEU A 42 -10.75 -18.42 -3.01
CA LEU A 42 -11.33 -18.36 -1.67
C LEU A 42 -11.42 -16.92 -1.16
N VAL A 43 -10.40 -16.09 -1.41
CA VAL A 43 -10.40 -14.65 -1.08
C VAL A 43 -11.54 -13.95 -1.80
N VAL A 44 -11.69 -14.19 -3.11
CA VAL A 44 -12.80 -13.63 -3.90
C VAL A 44 -14.15 -14.06 -3.34
N GLU A 45 -14.33 -15.34 -2.99
CA GLU A 45 -15.57 -15.84 -2.40
C GLU A 45 -15.89 -15.14 -1.06
N LYS A 46 -14.92 -15.06 -0.14
CA LYS A 46 -15.08 -14.41 1.17
C LYS A 46 -15.45 -12.93 1.01
N LEU A 47 -14.72 -12.19 0.17
CA LEU A 47 -14.96 -10.76 -0.05
C LEU A 47 -16.29 -10.52 -0.78
N SER A 48 -16.68 -11.36 -1.73
CA SER A 48 -17.97 -11.27 -2.39
C SER A 48 -19.13 -11.45 -1.41
N LYS A 49 -19.00 -12.36 -0.46
CA LYS A 49 -20.00 -12.55 0.62
C LYS A 49 -20.03 -11.34 1.55
N LYS A 50 -18.86 -10.83 1.95
CA LYS A 50 -18.75 -9.70 2.87
C LYS A 50 -19.29 -8.40 2.29
N PHE A 51 -18.92 -8.09 1.05
CA PHE A 51 -19.21 -6.82 0.40
C PHE A 51 -20.27 -6.90 -0.71
N GLY A 52 -20.90 -8.05 -0.91
CA GLY A 52 -21.80 -8.31 -2.02
C GLY A 52 -23.06 -7.43 -2.10
N MET A 53 -23.42 -6.75 -1.00
CA MET A 53 -24.53 -5.78 -0.97
C MET A 53 -24.10 -4.38 -1.41
N ASN A 54 -22.80 -4.12 -1.52
CA ASN A 54 -22.25 -2.83 -1.93
C ASN A 54 -22.09 -2.77 -3.46
N GLU A 55 -22.12 -1.56 -3.99
CA GLU A 55 -21.73 -1.33 -5.39
C GLU A 55 -20.22 -1.43 -5.51
N GLY A 56 -19.74 -2.21 -6.46
CA GLY A 56 -18.32 -2.41 -6.66
C GLY A 56 -18.00 -3.62 -7.52
N ALA A 57 -16.72 -3.91 -7.64
CA ALA A 57 -16.20 -5.03 -8.41
C ALA A 57 -15.03 -5.72 -7.70
N LEU A 58 -14.92 -7.02 -7.88
CA LEU A 58 -13.78 -7.84 -7.49
C LEU A 58 -13.11 -8.39 -8.74
N PHE A 59 -11.81 -8.16 -8.86
CA PHE A 59 -11.01 -8.68 -9.95
C PHE A 59 -9.99 -9.67 -9.40
N PHE A 60 -10.07 -10.89 -9.88
CA PHE A 60 -9.01 -11.86 -9.68
C PHE A 60 -7.96 -11.64 -10.76
N VAL A 61 -6.83 -11.06 -10.40
CA VAL A 61 -5.82 -10.62 -11.36
C VAL A 61 -4.89 -11.78 -11.76
N ASP A 62 -4.37 -12.46 -10.75
CA ASP A 62 -3.55 -13.66 -10.90
C ASP A 62 -3.60 -14.46 -9.58
N PRO A 63 -3.00 -15.65 -9.48
CA PRO A 63 -3.06 -16.46 -8.26
C PRO A 63 -2.65 -15.71 -6.99
N GLY A 64 -1.77 -14.70 -7.12
CA GLY A 64 -1.26 -13.94 -5.98
C GLY A 64 -1.88 -12.55 -5.80
N LEU A 65 -2.77 -12.09 -6.68
CA LEU A 65 -3.27 -10.71 -6.63
C LEU A 65 -4.78 -10.61 -6.88
N VAL A 66 -5.49 -10.03 -5.91
CA VAL A 66 -6.90 -9.69 -6.00
C VAL A 66 -7.07 -8.18 -5.89
N CYS A 67 -7.84 -7.59 -6.80
CA CYS A 67 -8.20 -6.17 -6.75
C CYS A 67 -9.68 -6.03 -6.34
N LEU A 68 -9.94 -5.24 -5.30
CA LEU A 68 -11.28 -4.90 -4.82
C LEU A 68 -11.54 -3.41 -5.09
N CYS A 69 -12.59 -3.11 -5.84
CA CYS A 69 -13.07 -1.74 -6.05
C CYS A 69 -14.44 -1.58 -5.39
N LEU A 70 -14.61 -0.55 -4.56
CA LEU A 70 -15.87 -0.23 -3.91
C LEU A 70 -16.27 1.21 -4.21
N SER A 71 -17.56 1.44 -4.46
CA SER A 71 -18.14 2.77 -4.61
C SER A 71 -18.04 3.56 -3.30
N GLU A 72 -17.87 4.88 -3.39
CA GLU A 72 -17.95 5.79 -2.22
C GLU A 72 -19.29 5.72 -1.49
N SER A 73 -20.36 5.40 -2.21
CA SER A 73 -21.69 5.17 -1.60
C SER A 73 -21.68 4.05 -0.56
N SER A 74 -20.66 3.19 -0.57
CA SER A 74 -20.47 2.14 0.44
C SER A 74 -20.20 2.67 1.86
N GLY A 75 -19.78 3.95 1.99
CA GLY A 75 -19.47 4.59 3.28
C GLY A 75 -18.14 4.14 3.91
N TYR A 76 -17.31 3.38 3.19
CA TYR A 76 -16.00 2.95 3.69
C TYR A 76 -14.92 4.01 3.45
N SER A 77 -14.05 4.20 4.45
CA SER A 77 -12.74 4.83 4.27
C SER A 77 -11.67 3.77 3.96
N PRO A 78 -10.50 4.14 3.39
CA PRO A 78 -9.39 3.20 3.16
C PRO A 78 -8.98 2.42 4.42
N SER A 79 -8.93 3.09 5.56
CA SER A 79 -8.57 2.45 6.84
C SER A 79 -9.67 1.51 7.37
N THR A 80 -10.93 1.87 7.17
CA THR A 80 -12.06 1.03 7.60
C THR A 80 -12.14 -0.24 6.78
N ILE A 81 -12.06 -0.12 5.45
CA ILE A 81 -12.13 -1.30 4.59
C ILE A 81 -10.91 -2.21 4.78
N ARG A 82 -9.71 -1.64 4.96
CA ARG A 82 -8.51 -2.43 5.27
C ARG A 82 -8.74 -3.29 6.51
N ARG A 83 -9.29 -2.72 7.59
CA ARG A 83 -9.60 -3.46 8.81
C ARG A 83 -10.66 -4.55 8.57
N GLU A 84 -11.72 -4.25 7.83
CA GLU A 84 -12.79 -5.24 7.55
C GLU A 84 -12.27 -6.40 6.70
N VAL A 85 -11.45 -6.12 5.68
CA VAL A 85 -10.80 -7.15 4.87
C VAL A 85 -9.83 -7.96 5.71
N ALA A 86 -9.07 -7.28 6.57
CA ALA A 86 -8.17 -7.88 7.51
C ALA A 86 -8.87 -8.92 8.40
N ILE A 87 -9.99 -8.59 8.99
CA ILE A 87 -10.79 -9.50 9.81
C ILE A 87 -11.28 -10.71 8.99
N GLU A 88 -11.72 -10.48 7.76
CA GLU A 88 -12.27 -11.53 6.89
C GLU A 88 -11.19 -12.51 6.42
N LEU A 89 -9.96 -12.02 6.22
CA LEU A 89 -8.83 -12.79 5.70
C LEU A 89 -7.82 -13.20 6.78
N LYS A 90 -8.18 -13.15 8.06
CA LYS A 90 -7.28 -13.37 9.22
C LYS A 90 -6.45 -14.67 9.18
N ASP A 91 -6.88 -15.67 8.44
CA ASP A 91 -6.21 -16.97 8.30
C ASP A 91 -5.41 -17.07 6.97
N ILE A 92 -5.32 -15.98 6.21
CA ILE A 92 -4.66 -15.93 4.90
C ILE A 92 -3.62 -14.82 4.94
N HIS A 93 -2.34 -15.18 4.88
CA HIS A 93 -1.28 -14.19 4.85
C HIS A 93 -1.33 -13.40 3.55
N CYS A 94 -1.62 -12.11 3.67
CA CYS A 94 -1.75 -11.21 2.53
C CYS A 94 -1.36 -9.78 2.91
N GLN A 95 -0.89 -9.05 1.92
CA GLN A 95 -0.63 -7.63 2.03
C GLN A 95 -1.84 -6.84 1.51
N LEU A 96 -2.27 -5.83 2.28
CA LEU A 96 -3.44 -5.04 1.98
C LEU A 96 -3.06 -3.59 1.69
N ASN A 97 -3.37 -3.10 0.51
CA ASN A 97 -3.15 -1.71 0.12
C ASN A 97 -4.47 -1.11 -0.40
N PHE A 98 -5.07 -0.20 0.38
CA PHE A 98 -6.33 0.46 0.05
C PHE A 98 -6.13 1.97 -0.05
N ARG A 99 -6.65 2.57 -1.13
CA ARG A 99 -6.56 4.00 -1.39
C ARG A 99 -7.75 4.50 -2.19
N HIS A 100 -7.99 5.82 -2.18
CA HIS A 100 -8.96 6.42 -3.08
C HIS A 100 -8.47 6.30 -4.52
N THR A 101 -9.40 5.97 -5.41
CA THR A 101 -9.11 5.83 -6.83
C THR A 101 -8.90 7.20 -7.45
N SER A 102 -7.79 7.37 -8.16
CA SER A 102 -7.54 8.52 -9.03
C SER A 102 -7.23 8.04 -10.44
N PRO A 103 -7.31 8.90 -11.47
CA PRO A 103 -6.91 8.54 -12.82
C PRO A 103 -5.46 8.02 -12.88
N GLU A 104 -4.55 8.64 -12.13
CA GLU A 104 -3.14 8.26 -12.06
C GLU A 104 -2.96 6.89 -11.42
N LEU A 105 -3.73 6.60 -10.35
CA LEU A 105 -3.71 5.27 -9.72
C LEU A 105 -4.19 4.19 -10.70
N LEU A 106 -5.25 4.46 -11.45
CA LEU A 106 -5.75 3.52 -12.46
C LEU A 106 -4.72 3.26 -13.57
N GLU A 107 -4.01 4.31 -14.00
CA GLU A 107 -2.92 4.16 -14.97
C GLU A 107 -1.78 3.33 -14.39
N THR A 108 -1.38 3.58 -13.15
CA THR A 108 -0.34 2.82 -12.46
C THR A 108 -0.74 1.35 -12.29
N ILE A 109 -1.99 1.08 -11.88
CA ILE A 109 -2.53 -0.28 -11.83
C ILE A 109 -2.51 -0.93 -13.21
N SER A 110 -2.92 -0.19 -14.24
CA SER A 110 -2.91 -0.65 -15.63
C SER A 110 -1.53 -1.11 -16.07
N ASN A 111 -0.53 -0.26 -15.81
CA ASN A 111 0.86 -0.54 -16.17
C ASN A 111 1.40 -1.75 -15.39
N GLU A 112 1.08 -1.84 -14.10
CA GLU A 112 1.46 -2.99 -13.26
C GLU A 112 0.82 -4.29 -13.76
N LEU A 113 -0.45 -4.25 -14.13
CA LEU A 113 -1.17 -5.41 -14.65
C LEU A 113 -0.72 -5.84 -16.06
N ALA A 114 -0.09 -4.94 -16.81
CA ALA A 114 0.51 -5.26 -18.10
C ALA A 114 1.80 -6.10 -17.99
N LYS A 115 2.47 -6.07 -16.83
CA LYS A 115 3.63 -6.92 -16.54
C LYS A 115 3.21 -8.37 -16.35
N ASP A 116 4.12 -9.33 -16.55
CA ASP A 116 3.83 -10.71 -16.18
C ASP A 116 3.77 -10.91 -14.64
N ALA A 117 3.12 -11.99 -14.20
CA ALA A 117 2.91 -12.23 -12.76
C ALA A 117 4.22 -12.37 -11.97
N SER A 118 5.28 -12.88 -12.62
CA SER A 118 6.61 -13.03 -12.00
C SER A 118 7.27 -11.66 -11.77
N GLU A 119 7.17 -10.77 -12.75
CA GLU A 119 7.71 -9.42 -12.69
C GLU A 119 6.96 -8.58 -11.63
N ARG A 120 5.62 -8.61 -11.66
CA ARG A 120 4.77 -7.92 -10.65
C ARG A 120 5.11 -8.29 -9.22
N ALA A 121 5.43 -9.55 -8.97
CA ALA A 121 5.70 -10.06 -7.65
C ALA A 121 7.19 -10.00 -7.26
N ALA A 122 8.10 -9.51 -8.11
CA ALA A 122 9.53 -9.60 -7.88
C ALA A 122 9.98 -8.94 -6.58
N LEU A 123 9.65 -7.66 -6.38
CA LEU A 123 9.99 -6.92 -5.15
C LEU A 123 9.34 -7.54 -3.92
N PHE A 124 8.09 -7.95 -4.03
CA PHE A 124 7.36 -8.58 -2.93
C PHE A 124 7.99 -9.92 -2.51
N ARG A 125 8.34 -10.79 -3.48
CA ARG A 125 9.00 -12.08 -3.19
C ARG A 125 10.36 -11.88 -2.54
N GLU A 126 11.18 -10.98 -3.07
CA GLU A 126 12.48 -10.68 -2.46
C GLU A 126 12.33 -10.24 -1.00
N ARG A 127 11.33 -9.38 -0.69
CA ARG A 127 11.02 -9.00 0.69
C ARG A 127 10.57 -10.18 1.54
N ALA A 128 9.72 -11.06 1.01
CA ALA A 128 9.20 -12.22 1.73
C ALA A 128 10.29 -13.27 2.02
N GLU A 129 11.25 -13.45 1.11
CA GLU A 129 12.35 -14.43 1.24
C GLU A 129 13.51 -13.93 2.11
N ARG A 130 13.59 -12.63 2.34
CA ARG A 130 14.67 -11.99 3.08
C ARG A 130 14.54 -12.24 4.59
N SER A 131 15.65 -12.66 5.22
CA SER A 131 15.68 -12.97 6.66
C SER A 131 15.67 -11.72 7.55
N GLN A 132 16.12 -10.59 7.02
CA GLN A 132 16.21 -9.32 7.76
C GLN A 132 15.37 -8.25 7.08
N LYS A 133 14.59 -7.52 7.88
CA LYS A 133 13.77 -6.41 7.39
C LYS A 133 14.62 -5.21 7.02
N ARG A 134 14.15 -4.40 6.07
CA ARG A 134 14.79 -3.15 5.66
C ARG A 134 13.80 -1.99 5.80
N TYR A 135 14.32 -0.90 6.36
CA TYR A 135 13.58 0.34 6.54
C TYR A 135 14.27 1.46 5.74
N MET A 136 13.46 2.29 5.11
CA MET A 136 13.93 3.50 4.47
C MET A 136 13.42 4.71 5.26
N VAL A 137 14.31 5.62 5.64
CA VAL A 137 13.96 6.87 6.33
C VAL A 137 14.32 8.06 5.44
N VAL A 138 13.31 8.85 5.08
CA VAL A 138 13.43 9.98 4.16
C VAL A 138 13.01 11.25 4.88
N ASP A 139 13.97 12.08 5.28
CA ASP A 139 13.75 13.29 6.05
C ASP A 139 14.98 14.20 5.87
N ASP A 140 14.84 15.49 5.64
CA ASP A 140 15.97 16.39 5.49
C ASP A 140 16.64 16.75 6.84
N ASP A 141 15.92 16.61 7.95
CA ASP A 141 16.46 16.81 9.29
C ASP A 141 17.31 15.60 9.76
N MET A 142 18.62 15.83 9.88
CA MET A 142 19.57 14.81 10.33
C MET A 142 19.22 14.27 11.73
N PHE A 143 18.70 15.10 12.63
CA PHE A 143 18.35 14.66 13.98
C PHE A 143 17.18 13.66 13.95
N ILE A 144 16.16 13.94 13.13
CA ILE A 144 15.02 13.01 12.96
C ILE A 144 15.52 11.69 12.38
N ARG A 145 16.37 11.71 11.34
CA ARG A 145 16.93 10.47 10.77
C ARG A 145 17.70 9.67 11.81
N GLN A 146 18.54 10.31 12.64
CA GLN A 146 19.29 9.62 13.70
C GLN A 146 18.36 8.99 14.75
N VAL A 147 17.33 9.70 15.18
CA VAL A 147 16.32 9.16 16.11
C VAL A 147 15.63 7.95 15.50
N MET A 148 15.18 8.05 14.26
CA MET A 148 14.53 6.95 13.55
C MET A 148 15.46 5.75 13.40
N ASN A 149 16.71 6.00 12.98
CA ASN A 149 17.73 4.95 12.82
C ASN A 149 17.95 4.21 14.15
N THR A 150 18.18 4.95 15.24
CA THR A 150 18.42 4.36 16.56
C THR A 150 17.30 3.38 16.97
N HIS A 151 16.05 3.73 16.67
CA HIS A 151 14.91 2.90 17.07
C HIS A 151 14.56 1.79 16.08
N LEU A 152 14.84 1.99 14.79
CA LEU A 152 14.58 0.99 13.75
C LEU A 152 15.69 -0.06 13.66
N ALA A 153 16.91 0.26 14.07
CA ALA A 153 18.06 -0.65 14.00
C ALA A 153 17.85 -1.96 14.78
N ASP A 154 17.06 -1.93 15.85
CA ASP A 154 16.67 -3.15 16.60
C ASP A 154 15.68 -4.04 15.82
N HIS A 155 15.06 -3.51 14.76
CA HIS A 155 14.06 -4.21 13.96
C HIS A 155 14.58 -4.63 12.58
N GLY A 156 15.68 -4.05 12.10
CA GLY A 156 16.25 -4.38 10.78
C GLY A 156 17.29 -3.38 10.29
N GLU A 157 17.67 -3.52 9.03
CA GLU A 157 18.59 -2.61 8.35
C GLU A 157 17.90 -1.28 8.03
N VAL A 158 18.58 -0.16 8.25
CA VAL A 158 18.03 1.19 8.00
C VAL A 158 18.85 1.91 6.95
N GLN A 159 18.17 2.37 5.88
CA GLN A 159 18.75 3.23 4.85
C GLN A 159 18.20 4.64 4.99
N GLU A 160 19.08 5.64 5.11
CA GLU A 160 18.73 7.04 5.34
C GLU A 160 18.89 7.88 4.08
N PHE A 161 17.91 8.73 3.80
CA PHE A 161 17.92 9.68 2.71
C PHE A 161 17.55 11.08 3.21
N SER A 162 18.36 12.09 2.88
CA SER A 162 18.05 13.49 3.13
C SER A 162 17.42 14.20 1.92
N ASP A 163 17.24 13.47 0.82
CA ASP A 163 16.76 13.95 -0.47
C ASP A 163 15.69 13.00 -0.99
N GLY A 164 14.50 13.52 -1.22
CA GLY A 164 13.35 12.71 -1.63
C GLY A 164 13.49 12.14 -3.04
N LEU A 165 14.15 12.86 -3.96
CA LEU A 165 14.36 12.36 -5.32
C LEU A 165 15.30 11.16 -5.31
N LYS A 166 16.42 11.26 -4.60
CA LYS A 166 17.36 10.15 -4.43
C LYS A 166 16.71 8.95 -3.75
N ALA A 167 15.85 9.20 -2.76
CA ALA A 167 15.10 8.15 -2.10
C ALA A 167 14.21 7.39 -3.09
N ALA A 168 13.43 8.11 -3.92
CA ALA A 168 12.59 7.50 -4.93
C ALA A 168 13.40 6.72 -5.98
N GLU A 169 14.52 7.26 -6.45
CA GLU A 169 15.42 6.60 -7.42
C GLU A 169 16.06 5.33 -6.86
N SER A 170 16.39 5.32 -5.56
CA SER A 170 17.02 4.17 -4.89
C SER A 170 16.01 3.14 -4.38
N TYR A 171 14.72 3.41 -4.47
CA TYR A 171 13.67 2.57 -3.86
C TYR A 171 13.73 1.10 -4.29
N ALA A 172 13.82 0.85 -5.59
CA ALA A 172 13.83 -0.51 -6.13
C ALA A 172 15.10 -1.30 -5.72
N GLU A 173 16.25 -0.63 -5.61
CA GLU A 173 17.51 -1.23 -5.17
C GLU A 173 17.49 -1.55 -3.67
N VAL A 174 17.04 -0.60 -2.85
CA VAL A 174 16.89 -0.82 -1.40
C VAL A 174 15.82 -1.86 -1.11
N ASN A 175 14.74 -1.83 -1.87
CA ASN A 175 13.56 -2.68 -1.71
C ASN A 175 13.11 -2.76 -0.24
N PRO A 176 12.75 -1.61 0.39
CA PRO A 176 12.43 -1.57 1.82
C PRO A 176 11.11 -2.26 2.14
N ASP A 177 11.01 -2.81 3.33
CA ASP A 177 9.74 -3.33 3.85
C ASP A 177 8.80 -2.18 4.27
N VAL A 178 9.36 -1.09 4.80
CA VAL A 178 8.61 0.12 5.19
C VAL A 178 9.43 1.36 4.87
N VAL A 179 8.78 2.36 4.30
CA VAL A 179 9.32 3.70 4.08
C VAL A 179 8.73 4.66 5.12
N TYR A 180 9.56 5.35 5.86
CA TYR A 180 9.21 6.49 6.71
C TYR A 180 9.55 7.76 5.94
N LEU A 181 8.55 8.54 5.59
CA LEU A 181 8.67 9.65 4.65
C LEU A 181 8.16 10.96 5.26
N ASP A 182 9.03 11.96 5.35
CA ASP A 182 8.57 13.32 5.65
C ASP A 182 7.80 13.93 4.47
N ILE A 183 6.72 14.64 4.80
CA ILE A 183 5.96 15.40 3.78
C ILE A 183 6.74 16.64 3.35
N HIS A 184 7.44 17.29 4.29
CA HIS A 184 8.09 18.59 4.06
C HIS A 184 9.60 18.45 3.84
N ILE A 185 10.01 17.67 2.87
CA ILE A 185 11.40 17.49 2.51
C ILE A 185 11.85 18.56 1.49
N HIS A 186 13.07 19.03 1.61
CA HIS A 186 13.62 20.01 0.66
C HIS A 186 13.69 19.46 -0.77
N GLY A 187 13.36 20.30 -1.73
CA GLY A 187 13.52 20.06 -3.17
C GLY A 187 12.33 19.39 -3.84
N ILE A 188 11.65 18.45 -3.19
CA ILE A 188 10.50 17.74 -3.72
C ILE A 188 9.49 17.46 -2.60
N ASP A 189 8.20 17.65 -2.87
CA ASP A 189 7.13 17.34 -1.91
C ASP A 189 7.11 15.82 -1.61
N GLY A 190 6.99 15.46 -0.32
CA GLY A 190 6.93 14.07 0.10
C GLY A 190 5.77 13.28 -0.52
N LEU A 191 4.66 13.93 -0.86
CA LEU A 191 3.56 13.28 -1.58
C LEU A 191 3.95 12.91 -3.01
N GLU A 192 4.79 13.73 -3.66
CA GLU A 192 5.34 13.40 -4.98
C GLU A 192 6.36 12.26 -4.87
N VAL A 193 7.18 12.21 -3.81
CA VAL A 193 8.07 11.06 -3.53
C VAL A 193 7.25 9.80 -3.36
N MET A 194 6.18 9.86 -2.57
CA MET A 194 5.27 8.74 -2.35
C MET A 194 4.67 8.24 -3.65
N LYS A 195 4.20 9.16 -4.52
CA LYS A 195 3.64 8.82 -5.84
C LYS A 195 4.66 8.07 -6.69
N ARG A 196 5.90 8.56 -6.81
CA ARG A 196 6.97 7.90 -7.57
C ARG A 196 7.31 6.51 -7.04
N ILE A 197 7.36 6.35 -5.74
CA ILE A 197 7.54 5.02 -5.12
C ILE A 197 6.39 4.09 -5.48
N GLN A 198 5.16 4.59 -5.43
CA GLN A 198 3.97 3.80 -5.76
C GLN A 198 3.84 3.45 -7.24
N GLU A 199 4.43 4.25 -8.13
CA GLU A 199 4.53 3.92 -9.56
C GLU A 199 5.50 2.74 -9.82
N LEU A 200 6.51 2.57 -8.94
CA LEU A 200 7.44 1.44 -9.01
C LEU A 200 6.88 0.20 -8.30
N ASP A 201 6.17 0.41 -7.20
CA ASP A 201 5.66 -0.65 -6.33
C ASP A 201 4.32 -0.26 -5.71
N LEU A 202 3.24 -0.80 -6.26
CA LEU A 202 1.88 -0.59 -5.73
C LEU A 202 1.71 -1.13 -4.31
N ASP A 203 2.56 -2.05 -3.88
CA ASP A 203 2.55 -2.67 -2.56
C ASP A 203 3.45 -1.93 -1.54
N ALA A 204 4.04 -0.80 -1.93
CA ALA A 204 4.90 0.00 -1.06
C ALA A 204 4.17 0.40 0.24
N LYS A 205 4.79 0.07 1.37
CA LYS A 205 4.30 0.43 2.71
C LYS A 205 4.92 1.73 3.14
N ILE A 206 4.15 2.81 3.12
CA ILE A 206 4.64 4.16 3.41
C ILE A 206 3.99 4.69 4.69
N VAL A 207 4.82 5.05 5.65
CA VAL A 207 4.45 5.74 6.90
C VAL A 207 4.85 7.20 6.77
N ILE A 208 3.90 8.10 6.84
CA ILE A 208 4.18 9.53 6.78
C ILE A 208 4.72 10.03 8.12
N LEU A 209 5.87 10.72 8.08
CA LEU A 209 6.40 11.49 9.20
C LEU A 209 5.90 12.93 9.11
N SER A 210 5.38 13.51 10.19
CA SER A 210 5.00 14.92 10.16
C SER A 210 4.96 15.56 11.55
N SER A 211 5.33 16.83 11.60
CA SER A 211 5.12 17.70 12.78
C SER A 211 3.67 18.21 12.87
N ASP A 212 2.98 18.27 11.73
CA ASP A 212 1.61 18.77 11.62
C ASP A 212 0.63 17.59 11.57
N THR A 213 -0.19 17.49 12.61
CA THR A 213 -1.22 16.46 12.77
C THR A 213 -2.62 16.96 12.43
N SER A 214 -2.73 18.04 11.65
CA SER A 214 -4.03 18.54 11.23
C SER A 214 -4.80 17.46 10.48
N THR A 215 -6.09 17.35 10.76
CA THR A 215 -6.97 16.32 10.18
C THR A 215 -6.89 16.30 8.64
N SER A 216 -6.78 17.49 8.03
CA SER A 216 -6.68 17.61 6.56
C SER A 216 -5.43 16.96 5.98
N LYS A 217 -4.25 17.10 6.61
CA LYS A 217 -3.01 16.48 6.13
C LYS A 217 -2.98 14.96 6.37
N VAL A 218 -3.47 14.54 7.52
CA VAL A 218 -3.62 13.10 7.82
C VAL A 218 -4.54 12.44 6.80
N MET A 219 -5.70 13.05 6.51
CA MET A 219 -6.62 12.54 5.50
C MET A 219 -6.00 12.54 4.10
N LEU A 220 -5.28 13.60 3.72
CA LEU A 220 -4.61 13.66 2.42
C LEU A 220 -3.60 12.51 2.26
N ALA A 221 -2.75 12.27 3.25
CA ALA A 221 -1.78 11.18 3.23
C ALA A 221 -2.46 9.80 3.15
N GLN A 222 -3.51 9.58 3.94
CA GLN A 222 -4.27 8.32 3.90
C GLN A 222 -4.97 8.12 2.54
N ASN A 223 -5.57 9.16 1.99
CA ASN A 223 -6.22 9.11 0.67
C ASN A 223 -5.22 8.84 -0.46
N SER A 224 -3.98 9.27 -0.29
CA SER A 224 -2.89 9.01 -1.23
C SER A 224 -2.23 7.64 -1.05
N GLY A 225 -2.69 6.81 -0.10
CA GLY A 225 -2.23 5.44 0.08
C GLY A 225 -1.13 5.25 1.11
N ALA A 226 -0.92 6.21 2.02
CA ALA A 226 -0.08 5.97 3.18
C ALA A 226 -0.71 4.90 4.11
N CYS A 227 0.12 3.99 4.62
CA CYS A 227 -0.34 2.94 5.54
C CYS A 227 -0.79 3.53 6.86
N THR A 228 -0.02 4.47 7.38
CA THR A 228 -0.29 5.17 8.63
C THR A 228 0.54 6.45 8.71
N PHE A 229 0.45 7.10 9.85
CA PHE A 229 1.06 8.39 10.13
C PHE A 229 1.80 8.34 11.46
N LEU A 230 3.00 8.93 11.51
CA LEU A 230 3.83 9.03 12.70
C LEU A 230 4.16 10.49 12.99
N LYS A 231 3.70 10.98 14.15
CA LYS A 231 3.98 12.34 14.59
C LYS A 231 5.43 12.50 15.04
N LYS A 232 6.09 13.57 14.58
CA LYS A 232 7.40 14.00 15.07
C LYS A 232 7.28 14.77 16.39
N PRO A 233 8.17 14.59 17.38
CA PRO A 233 9.23 13.58 17.41
C PRO A 233 8.65 12.17 17.64
N ALA A 234 9.21 11.19 16.98
CA ALA A 234 8.80 9.80 17.11
C ALA A 234 9.34 9.20 18.43
N THR A 235 8.50 8.39 19.11
CA THR A 235 8.94 7.60 20.26
C THR A 235 9.09 6.12 19.88
N PRO A 236 9.91 5.33 20.61
CA PRO A 236 10.08 3.91 20.34
C PRO A 236 8.76 3.14 20.25
N GLU A 237 7.84 3.42 21.18
CA GLU A 237 6.52 2.76 21.24
C GLU A 237 5.70 3.05 19.99
N ARG A 238 5.70 4.32 19.55
CA ARG A 238 4.98 4.75 18.36
C ARG A 238 5.59 4.15 17.09
N ILE A 239 6.93 4.09 17.01
CA ILE A 239 7.62 3.42 15.89
C ILE A 239 7.23 1.94 15.85
N SER A 240 7.31 1.23 16.98
CA SER A 240 6.89 -0.18 17.08
C SER A 240 5.42 -0.37 16.70
N GLU A 241 4.53 0.56 17.05
CA GLU A 241 3.14 0.55 16.64
C GLU A 241 2.99 0.70 15.13
N THR A 242 3.73 1.65 14.50
CA THR A 242 3.68 1.83 13.04
C THR A 242 4.25 0.64 12.28
N ILE A 243 5.29 0.00 12.81
CA ILE A 243 5.81 -1.26 12.26
C ILE A 243 4.69 -2.32 12.25
N LYS A 244 4.04 -2.54 13.41
CA LYS A 244 2.92 -3.49 13.49
C LYS A 244 1.80 -3.15 12.50
N LEU A 245 1.41 -1.87 12.40
CA LEU A 245 0.37 -1.43 11.47
C LEU A 245 0.77 -1.59 10.00
N ALA A 246 2.03 -1.39 9.67
CA ALA A 246 2.55 -1.60 8.32
C ALA A 246 2.66 -3.10 7.98
N TYR A 247 2.96 -3.93 8.98
CA TYR A 247 3.00 -5.39 8.87
C TYR A 247 1.69 -6.06 9.29
N PHE A 248 0.58 -5.37 9.43
CA PHE A 248 -0.72 -6.01 9.49
C PHE A 248 -0.99 -6.74 8.16
N ASP A 249 -0.08 -7.65 7.89
CA ASP A 249 -0.27 -8.88 7.19
C ASP A 249 -0.98 -9.79 8.19
N ILE A 250 -2.19 -10.10 7.91
CA ILE A 250 -2.95 -11.08 8.67
C ILE A 250 -2.30 -12.41 8.40
#